data_2fa06d01759a05f5fbbdd4d89d792c91
#
_entry.id   2fa06d01759a05f5fbbdd4d89d792c91
#
_cell.length_a   1.000
_cell.length_b   1.000
_cell.length_c   1.000
_cell.angle_alpha   90.00
_cell.angle_beta   90.00
_cell.angle_gamma   90.00
#
_symmetry.space_group_name_H-M   'P 1'
#
loop_
_entity.id
_entity.type
_entity.pdbx_description
1 polymer ?
#
loop_
_entity_poly.entity_id
_entity_poly.type
_entity_poly.pdbx_seq_one_letter_code
_entity_poly.pdbx_strand_id
1 'polypeptide(L)'
;MQRTFDFDAEMRSSVRAATRQHTTEHIFDLRKKSMITGALRSKIDRLWLEFHSGGITNPLTVIEQITYLMFLRLLDISEMRNEKKATRAKKQFKRVFANPEADGTKGHSEQHLRWHRLRTMDGPALVQLMTKPKTKEDPAGGVFAHLKEMSAEQTTFGAFMKDAQFLVVKPQLLVKAMELIEALPLEKGDTKGDLYEYMLGKLTTAGINGQFRTPPHIIRMMVEVVDPEPQWKICDPACGTGGFLVRLMEYLQKKYTSPEGVITEEIENEDGSKETNTIYTADLLEQYRSHIQNDMFYGYDFDATMLRIAAMNMMLHGVDNPNIENRDTLSNAFVETCPTVANDHFDLILANPPFKGSLDAELVHNSLTRMVKTKKTELLFPALMLRMLKPGGRCAVIVPDGVLFGSSTAHRKLRSEIIDHHQLDAIIKLPSGVFKPYAGVATAILVFTKSGESHDVFFYDVEADGLSLDDKRTPVKDNDLPDVVAQWKKWDSGKGKKHFKDRTKKAFFVTADEIREEKYDLSINRYREESYEEPEYDNPTDILARLTTIETSIASDLKELEGMLK
;
A
#
# COMPACT_ATOMS: atom_id res chain seq x y z
N MET A 1 -32.23 29.13 -17.62
CA MET A 1 -31.39 28.53 -16.58
C MET A 1 -31.57 27.01 -16.51
N GLN A 2 -31.76 26.31 -17.64
CA GLN A 2 -32.05 24.86 -17.67
C GLN A 2 -31.16 24.07 -18.65
N ARG A 3 -30.08 24.67 -19.19
CA ARG A 3 -29.16 23.97 -20.13
C ARG A 3 -27.75 23.66 -19.62
N THR A 4 -27.43 24.02 -18.39
CA THR A 4 -26.09 23.78 -17.80
C THR A 4 -25.99 22.48 -16.98
N PHE A 5 -27.10 21.79 -16.72
CA PHE A 5 -27.11 20.55 -15.93
C PHE A 5 -26.91 19.27 -16.77
N ASP A 6 -27.13 19.31 -18.09
CA ASP A 6 -27.05 18.12 -18.95
C ASP A 6 -25.62 17.80 -19.44
N PHE A 7 -24.74 18.81 -19.52
CA PHE A 7 -23.39 18.62 -20.03
C PHE A 7 -22.50 17.80 -19.07
N ASP A 8 -22.69 17.99 -17.77
CA ASP A 8 -21.96 17.22 -16.73
C ASP A 8 -22.43 15.77 -16.63
N ALA A 9 -23.70 15.49 -16.89
CA ALA A 9 -24.26 14.15 -16.91
C ALA A 9 -23.82 13.35 -18.15
N GLU A 10 -23.75 13.98 -19.30
CA GLU A 10 -23.26 13.37 -20.55
C GLU A 10 -21.75 13.12 -20.52
N MET A 11 -20.95 14.03 -19.96
CA MET A 11 -19.52 13.83 -19.76
C MET A 11 -19.22 12.71 -18.76
N ARG A 12 -19.98 12.63 -17.67
CA ARG A 12 -19.88 11.51 -16.70
C ARG A 12 -20.28 10.17 -17.33
N SER A 13 -21.25 10.17 -18.24
CA SER A 13 -21.69 8.98 -18.98
C SER A 13 -20.65 8.54 -20.01
N SER A 14 -20.04 9.45 -20.75
CA SER A 14 -19.04 9.13 -21.77
C SER A 14 -17.70 8.70 -21.15
N VAL A 15 -17.27 9.30 -20.04
CA VAL A 15 -16.09 8.87 -19.27
C VAL A 15 -16.33 7.48 -18.68
N ARG A 16 -17.52 7.22 -18.11
CA ARG A 16 -17.89 5.87 -17.61
C ARG A 16 -17.98 4.82 -18.72
N ALA A 17 -18.39 5.19 -19.92
CA ALA A 17 -18.48 4.27 -21.07
C ALA A 17 -17.10 3.94 -21.67
N ALA A 18 -16.22 4.93 -21.82
CA ALA A 18 -14.85 4.74 -22.30
C ALA A 18 -14.00 3.91 -21.30
N THR A 19 -14.19 4.13 -20.01
CA THR A 19 -13.50 3.38 -18.94
C THR A 19 -13.99 1.92 -18.86
N ARG A 20 -15.24 1.63 -19.25
CA ARG A 20 -15.80 0.27 -19.17
C ARG A 20 -15.33 -0.71 -20.24
N GLN A 21 -14.88 -0.25 -21.41
CA GLN A 21 -14.49 -1.14 -22.51
C GLN A 21 -13.02 -1.62 -22.45
N HIS A 22 -12.12 -0.92 -21.76
CA HIS A 22 -10.70 -1.30 -21.67
C HIS A 22 -10.28 -2.00 -20.37
N THR A 23 -11.19 -2.13 -19.39
CA THR A 23 -10.84 -2.58 -18.04
C THR A 23 -10.84 -4.10 -17.84
N THR A 24 -11.30 -4.92 -18.78
CA THR A 24 -11.52 -6.35 -18.48
C THR A 24 -10.37 -7.28 -18.87
N GLU A 25 -9.48 -6.91 -19.78
CA GLU A 25 -8.44 -7.82 -20.27
C GLU A 25 -7.00 -7.52 -19.83
N HIS A 26 -6.72 -6.31 -19.31
CA HIS A 26 -5.35 -5.90 -18.97
C HIS A 26 -5.04 -5.72 -17.49
N ILE A 27 -6.02 -5.86 -16.58
CA ILE A 27 -5.83 -5.59 -15.15
C ILE A 27 -5.09 -6.71 -14.42
N PHE A 28 -5.10 -7.92 -14.94
CA PHE A 28 -4.59 -9.10 -14.23
C PHE A 28 -3.45 -9.87 -14.95
N ASP A 29 -2.52 -9.18 -15.62
CA ASP A 29 -1.24 -9.83 -15.92
C ASP A 29 -0.30 -9.72 -14.69
N LEU A 30 -0.71 -10.39 -13.61
CA LEU A 30 0.08 -10.53 -12.38
C LEU A 30 1.41 -11.29 -12.61
N ARG A 31 1.57 -11.94 -13.75
CA ARG A 31 2.80 -12.68 -14.09
C ARG A 31 3.93 -11.80 -14.59
N LYS A 32 3.65 -10.54 -15.00
CA LYS A 32 4.65 -9.65 -15.61
C LYS A 32 4.96 -8.35 -14.86
N LYS A 33 4.24 -7.97 -13.78
CA LYS A 33 4.37 -6.61 -13.24
C LYS A 33 4.36 -6.55 -11.71
N SER A 34 5.39 -6.97 -11.03
CA SER A 34 5.88 -6.47 -9.73
C SER A 34 6.95 -7.36 -9.10
N MET A 35 7.86 -7.87 -9.87
CA MET A 35 9.13 -8.33 -9.31
C MET A 35 10.23 -7.48 -9.90
N ILE A 36 10.85 -6.68 -9.04
CA ILE A 36 12.18 -6.15 -9.30
C ILE A 36 13.01 -7.28 -9.90
N THR A 37 13.57 -7.07 -11.10
CA THR A 37 14.42 -8.06 -11.76
C THR A 37 15.52 -8.55 -10.83
N GLY A 38 16.00 -9.77 -11.01
CA GLY A 38 17.05 -10.33 -10.16
C GLY A 38 18.29 -9.43 -10.04
N ALA A 39 18.67 -8.77 -11.13
CA ALA A 39 19.76 -7.80 -11.15
C ALA A 39 19.49 -6.57 -10.27
N LEU A 40 18.28 -6.02 -10.35
CA LEU A 40 17.92 -4.85 -9.57
C LEU A 40 17.78 -5.18 -8.08
N ARG A 41 17.24 -6.35 -7.77
CA ARG A 41 17.18 -6.89 -6.41
C ARG A 41 18.56 -7.03 -5.81
N SER A 42 19.52 -7.58 -6.57
CA SER A 42 20.91 -7.72 -6.14
C SER A 42 21.60 -6.37 -5.88
N LYS A 43 21.29 -5.33 -6.67
CA LYS A 43 21.80 -3.97 -6.43
C LYS A 43 21.31 -3.40 -5.08
N ILE A 44 20.04 -3.59 -4.74
CA ILE A 44 19.49 -3.14 -3.45
C ILE A 44 20.04 -3.97 -2.29
N ASP A 45 20.13 -5.29 -2.47
CA ASP A 45 20.70 -6.16 -1.44
C ASP A 45 22.15 -5.77 -1.13
N ARG A 46 22.91 -5.43 -2.15
CA ARG A 46 24.28 -4.92 -2.00
C ARG A 46 24.30 -3.58 -1.26
N LEU A 47 23.43 -2.63 -1.63
CA LEU A 47 23.30 -1.35 -0.93
C LEU A 47 22.98 -1.56 0.55
N TRP A 48 22.06 -2.46 0.86
CA TRP A 48 21.70 -2.85 2.22
C TRP A 48 22.89 -3.40 3.01
N LEU A 49 23.65 -4.31 2.41
CA LEU A 49 24.84 -4.92 3.01
C LEU A 49 25.95 -3.90 3.30
N GLU A 50 26.15 -2.91 2.42
CA GLU A 50 27.14 -1.83 2.63
C GLU A 50 26.80 -0.99 3.87
N PHE A 51 25.53 -0.69 4.12
CA PHE A 51 25.11 0.01 5.34
C PHE A 51 25.36 -0.83 6.60
N HIS A 52 25.03 -2.11 6.56
CA HIS A 52 25.29 -3.03 7.67
C HIS A 52 26.78 -3.14 7.98
N SER A 53 27.63 -3.40 6.98
CA SER A 53 29.08 -3.47 7.13
C SER A 53 29.69 -2.12 7.51
N GLY A 54 29.06 -1.02 7.10
CA GLY A 54 29.40 0.34 7.48
C GLY A 54 29.07 0.69 8.93
N GLY A 55 28.34 -0.17 9.66
CA GLY A 55 28.02 -0.01 11.08
C GLY A 55 26.64 0.62 11.35
N ILE A 56 25.80 0.80 10.33
CA ILE A 56 24.39 1.18 10.47
C ILE A 56 23.58 -0.10 10.39
N THR A 57 23.29 -0.72 11.53
CA THR A 57 22.69 -2.07 11.60
C THR A 57 21.19 -2.06 11.86
N ASN A 58 20.63 -0.98 12.41
CA ASN A 58 19.19 -0.87 12.62
C ASN A 58 18.47 -0.74 11.28
N PRO A 59 17.60 -1.67 10.90
CA PRO A 59 16.94 -1.70 9.59
C PRO A 59 16.11 -0.46 9.27
N LEU A 60 15.42 0.12 10.26
CA LEU A 60 14.67 1.36 10.07
C LEU A 60 15.60 2.52 9.72
N THR A 61 16.73 2.63 10.46
CA THR A 61 17.75 3.64 10.20
C THR A 61 18.36 3.45 8.82
N VAL A 62 18.64 2.22 8.40
CA VAL A 62 19.18 1.92 7.07
C VAL A 62 18.22 2.43 5.98
N ILE A 63 16.94 2.08 6.08
CA ILE A 63 15.92 2.52 5.12
C ILE A 63 15.82 4.05 5.10
N GLU A 64 15.75 4.67 6.26
CA GLU A 64 15.67 6.11 6.40
C GLU A 64 16.84 6.81 5.68
N GLN A 65 18.07 6.37 5.93
CA GLN A 65 19.26 6.96 5.32
C GLN A 65 19.32 6.73 3.80
N ILE A 66 19.00 5.53 3.34
CA ILE A 66 18.90 5.22 1.91
C ILE A 66 17.83 6.10 1.26
N THR A 67 16.69 6.28 1.92
CA THR A 67 15.58 7.09 1.42
C THR A 67 15.97 8.56 1.27
N TYR A 68 16.74 9.13 2.19
CA TYR A 68 17.25 10.50 2.05
C TYR A 68 18.14 10.65 0.80
N LEU A 69 19.02 9.70 0.55
CA LEU A 69 19.89 9.73 -0.64
C LEU A 69 19.10 9.54 -1.94
N MET A 70 18.13 8.60 -1.95
CA MET A 70 17.25 8.42 -3.10
C MET A 70 16.40 9.66 -3.37
N PHE A 71 15.86 10.26 -2.31
CA PHE A 71 15.07 11.48 -2.41
C PHE A 71 15.88 12.63 -3.00
N LEU A 72 17.10 12.85 -2.51
CA LEU A 72 18.01 13.87 -3.05
C LEU A 72 18.29 13.67 -4.55
N ARG A 73 18.51 12.40 -4.97
CA ARG A 73 18.69 12.09 -6.39
C ARG A 73 17.43 12.38 -7.20
N LEU A 74 16.27 12.03 -6.69
CA LEU A 74 14.98 12.28 -7.36
C LEU A 74 14.65 13.77 -7.47
N LEU A 75 15.01 14.57 -6.46
CA LEU A 75 14.91 16.03 -6.52
C LEU A 75 15.76 16.57 -7.69
N ASP A 76 17.00 16.14 -7.84
CA ASP A 76 17.87 16.58 -8.94
C ASP A 76 17.35 16.14 -10.32
N ILE A 77 16.84 14.90 -10.43
CA ILE A 77 16.19 14.40 -11.66
C ILE A 77 14.97 15.26 -12.02
N SER A 78 14.13 15.57 -11.02
CA SER A 78 12.96 16.42 -11.21
C SER A 78 13.33 17.83 -11.64
N GLU A 79 14.34 18.42 -10.99
CA GLU A 79 14.87 19.74 -11.32
C GLU A 79 15.38 19.79 -12.76
N MET A 80 16.20 18.81 -13.20
CA MET A 80 16.68 18.72 -14.57
C MET A 80 15.53 18.61 -15.59
N ARG A 81 14.47 17.86 -15.26
CA ARG A 81 13.29 17.76 -16.13
C ARG A 81 12.54 19.09 -16.24
N ASN A 82 12.38 19.79 -15.12
CA ASN A 82 11.72 21.08 -15.07
C ASN A 82 12.54 22.16 -15.80
N GLU A 83 13.86 22.15 -15.68
CA GLU A 83 14.77 23.01 -16.46
C GLU A 83 14.58 22.81 -17.97
N LYS A 84 14.60 21.55 -18.43
CA LYS A 84 14.37 21.23 -19.85
C LYS A 84 12.98 21.69 -20.34
N LYS A 85 11.92 21.49 -19.52
CA LYS A 85 10.57 21.95 -19.85
C LYS A 85 10.49 23.48 -19.91
N ALA A 86 11.03 24.18 -18.92
CA ALA A 86 11.04 25.62 -18.82
C ALA A 86 11.78 26.26 -20.00
N THR A 87 12.95 25.72 -20.35
CA THR A 87 13.75 26.17 -21.54
C THR A 87 12.95 26.02 -22.83
N ARG A 88 12.28 24.85 -23.04
CA ARG A 88 11.46 24.63 -24.24
C ARG A 88 10.22 25.54 -24.29
N ALA A 89 9.58 25.75 -23.13
CA ALA A 89 8.38 26.56 -23.03
C ALA A 89 8.67 28.08 -22.90
N LYS A 90 9.94 28.48 -22.75
CA LYS A 90 10.38 29.85 -22.44
C LYS A 90 9.64 30.45 -21.23
N LYS A 91 9.43 29.63 -20.19
CA LYS A 91 8.75 30.00 -18.95
C LYS A 91 9.68 29.82 -17.76
N GLN A 92 9.52 30.68 -16.75
CA GLN A 92 10.18 30.47 -15.45
C GLN A 92 9.45 29.38 -14.66
N PHE A 93 10.17 28.71 -13.76
CA PHE A 93 9.61 27.75 -12.81
C PHE A 93 10.27 27.95 -11.44
N LYS A 94 9.58 27.53 -10.38
CA LYS A 94 10.14 27.57 -9.02
C LYS A 94 11.22 26.46 -8.89
N ARG A 95 12.47 26.88 -8.66
CA ARG A 95 13.61 25.98 -8.49
C ARG A 95 13.62 25.37 -7.09
N VAL A 96 14.01 24.11 -7.02
CA VAL A 96 14.31 23.44 -5.75
C VAL A 96 15.68 23.85 -5.25
N PHE A 97 16.66 23.96 -6.15
CA PHE A 97 18.01 24.43 -5.85
C PHE A 97 18.22 25.81 -6.47
N ALA A 98 18.32 26.84 -5.62
CA ALA A 98 18.42 28.22 -6.08
C ALA A 98 19.56 28.42 -7.09
N ASN A 99 19.25 29.11 -8.17
CA ASN A 99 20.21 29.52 -9.20
C ASN A 99 20.00 30.99 -9.56
N PRO A 100 20.50 31.93 -8.72
CA PRO A 100 20.28 33.36 -8.91
C PRO A 100 20.76 33.87 -10.25
N GLU A 101 21.86 33.32 -10.80
CA GLU A 101 22.39 33.70 -12.09
C GLU A 101 21.41 33.38 -13.24
N ALA A 102 20.83 32.17 -13.22
CA ALA A 102 19.87 31.75 -14.24
C ALA A 102 18.51 32.46 -14.11
N ASP A 103 18.12 32.79 -12.88
CA ASP A 103 16.80 33.40 -12.59
C ASP A 103 16.82 34.94 -12.58
N GLY A 104 18.01 35.56 -12.71
CA GLY A 104 18.17 37.01 -12.65
C GLY A 104 17.84 37.61 -11.26
N THR A 105 18.00 36.82 -10.20
CA THR A 105 17.68 37.20 -8.82
C THR A 105 18.95 37.43 -8.00
N LYS A 106 18.80 38.04 -6.80
CA LYS A 106 19.90 38.16 -5.84
C LYS A 106 19.81 37.02 -4.83
N GLY A 107 20.93 36.42 -4.47
CA GLY A 107 20.97 35.36 -3.48
C GLY A 107 22.19 34.46 -3.61
N HIS A 108 22.19 33.36 -2.90
CA HIS A 108 23.23 32.35 -2.92
C HIS A 108 22.84 31.21 -3.85
N SER A 109 23.80 30.69 -4.61
CA SER A 109 23.60 29.53 -5.46
C SER A 109 23.65 28.24 -4.64
N GLU A 110 22.64 27.38 -4.81
CA GLU A 110 22.56 26.05 -4.20
C GLU A 110 22.87 24.93 -5.21
N GLN A 111 23.34 25.28 -6.41
CA GLN A 111 23.64 24.32 -7.48
C GLN A 111 24.70 23.29 -7.10
N HIS A 112 25.60 23.61 -6.16
CA HIS A 112 26.61 22.69 -5.64
C HIS A 112 26.01 21.59 -4.74
N LEU A 113 24.76 21.74 -4.24
CA LEU A 113 24.05 20.74 -3.42
C LEU A 113 23.35 19.68 -4.27
N ARG A 114 23.34 19.81 -5.59
CA ARG A 114 22.65 18.90 -6.51
C ARG A 114 23.39 17.56 -6.61
N TRP A 115 22.64 16.48 -6.72
CA TRP A 115 23.16 15.11 -6.77
C TRP A 115 24.26 14.91 -7.80
N HIS A 116 24.10 15.40 -9.03
CA HIS A 116 25.09 15.26 -10.08
C HIS A 116 26.43 15.97 -9.78
N ARG A 117 26.45 16.95 -8.89
CA ARG A 117 27.67 17.61 -8.39
C ARG A 117 28.27 16.85 -7.22
N LEU A 118 27.44 16.41 -6.29
CA LEU A 118 27.88 15.68 -5.10
C LEU A 118 28.59 14.37 -5.43
N ARG A 119 28.11 13.63 -6.43
CA ARG A 119 28.70 12.35 -6.83
C ARG A 119 30.13 12.43 -7.35
N THR A 120 30.61 13.61 -7.71
CA THR A 120 31.97 13.84 -8.22
C THR A 120 32.93 14.32 -7.14
N MET A 121 32.46 14.48 -5.89
CA MET A 121 33.27 14.96 -4.78
C MET A 121 34.06 13.82 -4.14
N ASP A 122 35.17 14.14 -3.51
CA ASP A 122 35.89 13.22 -2.63
C ASP A 122 35.08 12.95 -1.35
N GLY A 123 35.29 11.77 -0.73
CA GLY A 123 34.48 11.32 0.39
C GLY A 123 34.48 12.26 1.60
N PRO A 124 35.63 12.76 2.10
CA PRO A 124 35.66 13.69 3.23
C PRO A 124 34.91 15.00 2.96
N ALA A 125 35.12 15.63 1.79
CA ALA A 125 34.42 16.86 1.40
C ALA A 125 32.91 16.61 1.25
N LEU A 126 32.53 15.46 0.69
CA LEU A 126 31.12 15.05 0.56
C LEU A 126 30.44 14.93 1.93
N VAL A 127 31.03 14.23 2.90
CA VAL A 127 30.46 14.12 4.26
C VAL A 127 30.33 15.49 4.90
N GLN A 128 31.35 16.33 4.77
CA GLN A 128 31.32 17.70 5.31
C GLN A 128 30.14 18.50 4.71
N LEU A 129 29.96 18.44 3.38
CA LEU A 129 28.87 19.15 2.71
C LEU A 129 27.50 18.57 3.03
N MET A 130 27.37 17.25 3.20
CA MET A 130 26.11 16.62 3.60
C MET A 130 25.63 17.10 4.98
N THR A 131 26.55 17.29 5.93
CA THR A 131 26.24 17.59 7.34
C THR A 131 26.42 19.04 7.73
N LYS A 132 26.92 19.91 6.85
CA LYS A 132 27.21 21.32 7.13
C LYS A 132 25.96 22.09 7.54
N PRO A 133 25.94 22.76 8.73
CA PRO A 133 24.82 23.60 9.11
C PRO A 133 24.81 24.91 8.28
N LYS A 134 23.65 25.54 8.17
CA LYS A 134 23.55 26.93 7.70
C LYS A 134 24.04 27.88 8.78
N THR A 135 24.82 28.87 8.37
CA THR A 135 25.31 29.95 9.24
C THR A 135 25.03 31.30 8.59
N LYS A 136 25.28 32.39 9.32
CA LYS A 136 25.18 33.74 8.74
C LYS A 136 26.21 33.98 7.64
N GLU A 137 27.39 33.36 7.79
CA GLU A 137 28.51 33.45 6.85
C GLU A 137 28.31 32.54 5.63
N ASP A 138 27.58 31.44 5.80
CA ASP A 138 27.23 30.49 4.75
C ASP A 138 25.74 30.16 4.78
N PRO A 139 24.91 31.01 4.18
CA PRO A 139 23.47 30.83 4.15
C PRO A 139 23.00 29.65 3.27
N ALA A 140 23.81 29.19 2.34
CA ALA A 140 23.51 27.98 1.57
C ALA A 140 23.60 26.71 2.43
N GLY A 141 24.57 26.66 3.35
CA GLY A 141 24.79 25.50 4.20
C GLY A 141 25.09 24.23 3.43
N GLY A 142 24.76 23.09 4.01
CA GLY A 142 24.91 21.77 3.39
C GLY A 142 23.60 21.17 2.92
N VAL A 143 23.74 20.00 2.29
CA VAL A 143 22.61 19.28 1.68
C VAL A 143 21.48 19.01 2.67
N PHE A 144 21.81 18.50 3.85
CA PHE A 144 20.80 18.14 4.85
C PHE A 144 20.12 19.37 5.47
N ALA A 145 20.86 20.49 5.60
CA ALA A 145 20.30 21.77 6.01
C ALA A 145 19.32 22.31 4.96
N HIS A 146 19.68 22.20 3.66
CA HIS A 146 18.79 22.57 2.56
C HIS A 146 17.50 21.72 2.56
N LEU A 147 17.61 20.38 2.67
CA LEU A 147 16.46 19.50 2.76
C LEU A 147 15.53 19.85 3.93
N LYS A 148 16.07 20.24 5.08
CA LYS A 148 15.30 20.72 6.23
C LYS A 148 14.60 22.06 5.98
N GLU A 149 15.19 22.94 5.21
CA GLU A 149 14.64 24.26 4.92
C GLU A 149 13.56 24.22 3.83
N MET A 150 13.71 23.39 2.80
CA MET A 150 12.63 23.07 1.87
C MET A 150 11.36 22.71 2.63
N SER A 151 11.54 22.21 3.83
CA SER A 151 10.52 21.78 4.74
C SER A 151 9.94 22.90 5.62
N ALA A 152 10.59 24.05 5.73
CA ALA A 152 10.10 25.17 6.52
C ALA A 152 8.87 25.87 5.88
N GLU A 153 8.61 25.63 4.61
CA GLU A 153 7.41 26.07 3.91
C GLU A 153 6.21 25.17 4.25
N GLN A 154 5.72 25.16 5.50
CA GLN A 154 4.44 24.56 5.95
C GLN A 154 3.98 23.24 5.25
N THR A 155 4.92 22.46 4.74
CA THR A 155 4.63 21.17 4.11
C THR A 155 4.74 20.04 5.13
N THR A 156 3.94 19.00 4.96
CA THR A 156 3.98 17.80 5.83
C THR A 156 5.36 17.18 5.86
N PHE A 157 6.02 17.07 4.71
CA PHE A 157 7.39 16.57 4.62
C PHE A 157 8.34 17.38 5.49
N GLY A 158 8.15 18.68 5.51
CA GLY A 158 8.92 19.60 6.28
C GLY A 158 8.90 19.38 7.76
N ALA A 159 7.73 19.21 8.28
CA ALA A 159 7.56 18.94 9.70
C ALA A 159 8.36 17.71 10.14
N PHE A 160 8.38 16.65 9.30
CA PHE A 160 9.11 15.41 9.60
C PHE A 160 10.62 15.51 9.38
N MET A 161 11.10 16.37 8.48
CA MET A 161 12.54 16.57 8.26
C MET A 161 13.20 17.40 9.37
N LYS A 162 12.45 18.17 10.15
CA LYS A 162 12.98 19.02 11.20
C LYS A 162 13.89 18.26 12.19
N ASP A 163 13.45 17.07 12.63
CA ASP A 163 14.16 16.23 13.59
C ASP A 163 14.99 15.13 12.91
N ALA A 164 15.01 15.08 11.58
CA ALA A 164 15.78 14.11 10.84
C ALA A 164 17.29 14.29 11.03
N GLN A 165 18.02 13.18 11.09
CA GLN A 165 19.47 13.16 11.25
C GLN A 165 20.13 12.38 10.12
N PHE A 166 21.19 12.94 9.54
CA PHE A 166 22.00 12.23 8.58
C PHE A 166 23.13 11.49 9.33
N LEU A 167 23.09 10.15 9.26
CA LEU A 167 23.97 9.28 10.05
C LEU A 167 25.09 8.62 9.22
N VAL A 168 25.11 8.83 7.90
CA VAL A 168 26.14 8.27 7.01
C VAL A 168 27.38 9.17 7.04
N VAL A 169 28.15 9.09 8.12
CA VAL A 169 29.32 9.94 8.34
C VAL A 169 30.66 9.30 7.93
N LYS A 170 30.67 8.03 7.54
CA LYS A 170 31.87 7.37 7.00
C LYS A 170 32.02 7.71 5.50
N PRO A 171 33.13 8.38 5.08
CA PRO A 171 33.29 8.81 3.69
C PRO A 171 33.16 7.68 2.67
N GLN A 172 33.81 6.55 2.94
CA GLN A 172 33.77 5.38 2.03
C GLN A 172 32.37 4.80 1.87
N LEU A 173 31.58 4.71 2.98
CA LEU A 173 30.20 4.24 2.94
C LEU A 173 29.34 5.19 2.11
N LEU A 174 29.48 6.51 2.35
CA LEU A 174 28.66 7.50 1.63
C LEU A 174 28.93 7.48 0.13
N VAL A 175 30.20 7.49 -0.29
CA VAL A 175 30.55 7.40 -1.71
C VAL A 175 30.00 6.12 -2.33
N LYS A 176 30.17 4.97 -1.64
CA LYS A 176 29.68 3.68 -2.13
C LYS A 176 28.16 3.63 -2.23
N ALA A 177 27.45 4.18 -1.24
CA ALA A 177 26.00 4.27 -1.26
C ALA A 177 25.50 5.13 -2.44
N MET A 178 26.15 6.28 -2.70
CA MET A 178 25.82 7.14 -3.83
C MET A 178 26.06 6.46 -5.18
N GLU A 179 27.17 5.73 -5.34
CA GLU A 179 27.43 4.94 -6.55
C GLU A 179 26.34 3.90 -6.82
N LEU A 180 25.96 3.14 -5.77
CA LEU A 180 24.95 2.11 -5.88
C LEU A 180 23.56 2.71 -6.17
N ILE A 181 23.22 3.84 -5.54
CA ILE A 181 21.96 4.55 -5.81
C ILE A 181 21.97 5.14 -7.23
N GLU A 182 23.09 5.65 -7.73
CA GLU A 182 23.21 6.13 -9.12
C GLU A 182 22.94 5.03 -10.14
N ALA A 183 23.32 3.78 -9.84
CA ALA A 183 23.05 2.64 -10.69
C ALA A 183 21.58 2.15 -10.65
N LEU A 184 20.72 2.72 -9.81
CA LEU A 184 19.29 2.38 -9.76
C LEU A 184 18.52 3.17 -10.83
N PRO A 185 17.56 2.57 -11.55
CA PRO A 185 16.80 3.23 -12.61
C PRO A 185 15.66 4.11 -12.05
N LEU A 186 15.97 5.09 -11.19
CA LEU A 186 14.99 5.94 -10.52
C LEU A 186 14.25 6.90 -11.47
N GLU A 187 14.71 7.04 -12.69
CA GLU A 187 14.06 7.87 -13.72
C GLU A 187 12.81 7.20 -14.32
N LYS A 188 12.72 5.86 -14.19
CA LYS A 188 11.66 5.05 -14.76
C LYS A 188 10.45 5.05 -13.80
N GLY A 189 9.29 5.49 -14.27
CA GLY A 189 8.10 5.82 -13.47
C GLY A 189 7.73 4.83 -12.35
N ASP A 190 7.34 3.60 -12.71
CA ASP A 190 6.87 2.60 -11.73
C ASP A 190 8.02 1.96 -10.91
N THR A 191 9.25 1.96 -11.46
CA THR A 191 10.39 1.27 -10.84
C THR A 191 10.80 1.86 -9.50
N LYS A 192 10.65 3.17 -9.29
CA LYS A 192 11.00 3.84 -8.02
C LYS A 192 10.12 3.37 -6.87
N GLY A 193 8.82 3.21 -7.13
CA GLY A 193 7.86 2.70 -6.15
C GLY A 193 8.16 1.24 -5.79
N ASP A 194 8.39 0.38 -6.78
CA ASP A 194 8.72 -1.03 -6.56
C ASP A 194 10.06 -1.21 -5.84
N LEU A 195 11.09 -0.37 -6.14
CA LEU A 195 12.36 -0.34 -5.42
C LEU A 195 12.17 0.00 -3.95
N TYR A 196 11.37 1.03 -3.69
CA TYR A 196 11.09 1.48 -2.33
C TYR A 196 10.30 0.42 -1.56
N GLU A 197 9.31 -0.19 -2.20
CA GLU A 197 8.54 -1.29 -1.66
C GLU A 197 9.42 -2.51 -1.31
N TYR A 198 10.38 -2.85 -2.18
CA TYR A 198 11.32 -3.94 -1.90
C TYR A 198 12.21 -3.62 -0.68
N MET A 199 12.72 -2.38 -0.57
CA MET A 199 13.49 -1.95 0.61
C MET A 199 12.66 -2.02 1.89
N LEU A 200 11.42 -1.54 1.83
CA LEU A 200 10.50 -1.65 2.96
C LEU A 200 10.21 -3.11 3.32
N GLY A 201 10.19 -4.01 2.34
CA GLY A 201 10.10 -5.46 2.55
C GLY A 201 11.24 -6.04 3.39
N LYS A 202 12.43 -5.40 3.40
CA LYS A 202 13.56 -5.79 4.27
C LYS A 202 13.28 -5.61 5.75
N LEU A 203 12.41 -4.68 6.14
CA LEU A 203 11.97 -4.54 7.54
C LEU A 203 11.31 -5.83 8.02
N THR A 204 10.57 -6.49 7.13
CA THR A 204 9.89 -7.76 7.39
C THR A 204 10.86 -8.84 7.81
N THR A 205 11.95 -8.99 7.05
CA THR A 205 12.93 -10.05 7.28
C THR A 205 13.85 -9.78 8.45
N ALA A 206 13.95 -8.52 8.89
CA ALA A 206 14.82 -8.11 10.00
C ALA A 206 14.20 -8.33 11.40
N GLY A 207 12.98 -8.88 11.49
CA GLY A 207 12.38 -9.26 12.77
C GLY A 207 12.06 -8.11 13.70
N ILE A 208 11.87 -6.88 13.19
CA ILE A 208 11.44 -5.75 14.00
C ILE A 208 9.98 -6.00 14.39
N ASN A 209 9.81 -6.49 15.61
CA ASN A 209 8.54 -6.83 16.20
C ASN A 209 7.62 -5.60 16.28
N GLY A 210 6.43 -5.71 15.72
CA GLY A 210 5.30 -4.82 15.97
C GLY A 210 4.78 -4.04 14.78
N GLN A 211 5.43 -4.04 13.62
CA GLN A 211 4.94 -3.32 12.46
C GLN A 211 4.53 -4.28 11.34
N PHE A 212 3.23 -4.56 11.31
CA PHE A 212 2.61 -5.39 10.28
C PHE A 212 2.47 -4.59 8.99
N ARG A 213 3.12 -5.07 7.92
CA ARG A 213 2.93 -4.49 6.61
C ARG A 213 1.95 -5.31 5.80
N THR A 214 0.91 -4.67 5.28
CA THR A 214 -0.05 -5.33 4.40
C THR A 214 0.61 -5.67 3.07
N PRO A 215 0.53 -6.91 2.60
CA PRO A 215 1.07 -7.29 1.30
C PRO A 215 0.48 -6.42 0.18
N PRO A 216 1.30 -5.92 -0.76
CA PRO A 216 0.85 -4.99 -1.81
C PRO A 216 -0.28 -5.52 -2.70
N HIS A 217 -0.32 -6.83 -2.97
CA HIS A 217 -1.38 -7.45 -3.77
C HIS A 217 -2.73 -7.48 -3.03
N ILE A 218 -2.73 -7.60 -1.70
CA ILE A 218 -3.93 -7.47 -0.87
C ILE A 218 -4.43 -6.03 -0.87
N ILE A 219 -3.52 -5.04 -0.72
CA ILE A 219 -3.91 -3.62 -0.80
C ILE A 219 -4.54 -3.31 -2.16
N ARG A 220 -3.92 -3.77 -3.27
CA ARG A 220 -4.47 -3.58 -4.63
C ARG A 220 -5.88 -4.13 -4.76
N MET A 221 -6.11 -5.37 -4.31
CA MET A 221 -7.44 -5.97 -4.32
C MET A 221 -8.44 -5.14 -3.51
N MET A 222 -8.08 -4.68 -2.30
CA MET A 222 -8.94 -3.82 -1.48
C MET A 222 -9.26 -2.50 -2.18
N VAL A 223 -8.28 -1.86 -2.80
CA VAL A 223 -8.46 -0.61 -3.56
C VAL A 223 -9.39 -0.82 -4.76
N GLU A 224 -9.26 -1.95 -5.49
CA GLU A 224 -10.15 -2.29 -6.61
C GLU A 224 -11.57 -2.62 -6.17
N VAL A 225 -11.74 -3.18 -4.96
CA VAL A 225 -13.06 -3.44 -4.35
C VAL A 225 -13.79 -2.15 -3.99
N VAL A 226 -13.08 -1.17 -3.41
CA VAL A 226 -13.71 0.10 -3.00
C VAL A 226 -13.84 1.10 -4.14
N ASP A 227 -13.04 0.96 -5.21
CA ASP A 227 -13.06 1.76 -6.45
C ASP A 227 -13.10 3.28 -6.20
N PRO A 228 -12.04 3.88 -5.62
CA PRO A 228 -12.03 5.27 -5.16
C PRO A 228 -12.20 6.27 -6.31
N GLU A 229 -12.75 7.45 -5.97
CA GLU A 229 -12.91 8.58 -6.88
C GLU A 229 -11.99 9.76 -6.50
N PRO A 230 -11.51 10.56 -7.47
CA PRO A 230 -10.46 11.56 -7.24
C PRO A 230 -10.91 12.78 -6.42
N GLN A 231 -12.21 12.96 -6.17
CA GLN A 231 -12.77 14.02 -5.31
C GLN A 231 -12.93 13.59 -3.86
N TRP A 232 -12.70 12.33 -3.51
CA TRP A 232 -12.88 11.81 -2.16
C TRP A 232 -11.77 12.25 -1.22
N LYS A 233 -12.12 12.40 0.06
CA LYS A 233 -11.15 12.49 1.17
C LYS A 233 -10.93 11.11 1.74
N ILE A 234 -9.68 10.68 1.74
CA ILE A 234 -9.28 9.30 2.05
C ILE A 234 -8.37 9.29 3.26
N CYS A 235 -8.63 8.38 4.19
CA CYS A 235 -7.84 8.27 5.42
C CYS A 235 -7.35 6.84 5.67
N ASP A 236 -6.12 6.76 6.19
CA ASP A 236 -5.60 5.58 6.90
C ASP A 236 -5.23 6.00 8.32
N PRO A 237 -6.04 5.66 9.35
CA PRO A 237 -5.82 6.07 10.73
C PRO A 237 -4.71 5.31 11.46
N ALA A 238 -4.02 4.38 10.78
CA ALA A 238 -2.87 3.60 11.26
C ALA A 238 -1.90 3.35 10.08
N CYS A 239 -1.46 4.43 9.42
CA CYS A 239 -0.93 4.38 8.05
C CYS A 239 0.47 3.76 7.93
N GLY A 240 1.24 3.65 9.01
CA GLY A 240 2.60 3.14 8.97
C GLY A 240 3.44 3.84 7.90
N THR A 241 3.88 3.12 6.88
CA THR A 241 4.67 3.63 5.74
C THR A 241 3.83 4.21 4.59
N GLY A 242 2.52 4.41 4.78
CA GLY A 242 1.62 4.97 3.77
C GLY A 242 1.24 3.99 2.65
N GLY A 243 1.37 2.69 2.87
CA GLY A 243 1.17 1.68 1.81
C GLY A 243 -0.20 1.72 1.15
N PHE A 244 -1.30 1.94 1.90
CA PHE A 244 -2.64 2.10 1.34
C PHE A 244 -2.76 3.38 0.52
N LEU A 245 -2.27 4.51 1.05
CA LEU A 245 -2.37 5.81 0.39
C LEU A 245 -1.63 5.84 -0.95
N VAL A 246 -0.45 5.24 -0.99
CA VAL A 246 0.35 5.10 -2.22
C VAL A 246 -0.38 4.25 -3.26
N ARG A 247 -0.90 3.08 -2.88
CA ARG A 247 -1.60 2.20 -3.83
C ARG A 247 -2.91 2.80 -4.34
N LEU A 248 -3.58 3.61 -3.52
CA LEU A 248 -4.71 4.42 -3.96
C LEU A 248 -4.30 5.42 -5.04
N MET A 249 -3.19 6.14 -4.85
CA MET A 249 -2.69 7.08 -5.85
C MET A 249 -2.29 6.37 -7.16
N GLU A 250 -1.58 5.25 -7.10
CA GLU A 250 -1.25 4.44 -8.28
C GLU A 250 -2.50 3.96 -9.03
N TYR A 251 -3.53 3.51 -8.29
CA TYR A 251 -4.80 3.10 -8.87
C TYR A 251 -5.48 4.24 -9.61
N LEU A 252 -5.55 5.43 -8.99
CA LEU A 252 -6.13 6.62 -9.60
C LEU A 252 -5.35 7.06 -10.84
N GLN A 253 -4.01 7.08 -10.78
CA GLN A 253 -3.17 7.38 -11.94
C GLN A 253 -3.48 6.47 -13.12
N LYS A 254 -3.58 5.16 -12.86
CA LYS A 254 -3.92 4.20 -13.91
C LYS A 254 -5.34 4.37 -14.43
N LYS A 255 -6.32 4.50 -13.54
CA LYS A 255 -7.76 4.60 -13.87
C LYS A 255 -8.08 5.89 -14.64
N TYR A 256 -7.40 6.97 -14.30
CA TYR A 256 -7.65 8.30 -14.87
C TYR A 256 -6.56 8.76 -15.85
N THR A 257 -6.02 7.82 -16.61
CA THR A 257 -5.16 8.07 -17.76
C THR A 257 -5.96 7.80 -19.04
N SER A 258 -5.98 8.77 -19.96
CA SER A 258 -6.60 8.58 -21.28
C SER A 258 -5.84 7.52 -22.10
N PRO A 259 -6.43 6.93 -23.13
CA PRO A 259 -5.73 6.00 -24.03
C PRO A 259 -4.45 6.62 -24.64
N GLU A 260 -4.50 7.91 -24.97
CA GLU A 260 -3.38 8.68 -25.53
C GLU A 260 -2.32 8.98 -24.46
N GLY A 261 -2.70 8.99 -23.18
CA GLY A 261 -1.81 9.20 -22.03
C GLY A 261 -1.04 7.94 -21.61
N VAL A 262 -1.37 6.77 -22.17
CA VAL A 262 -0.63 5.53 -21.89
C VAL A 262 0.59 5.47 -22.80
N ILE A 263 1.79 5.63 -22.20
CA ILE A 263 3.08 5.61 -22.92
C ILE A 263 3.74 4.26 -22.66
N THR A 264 4.05 3.53 -23.73
CA THR A 264 4.74 2.24 -23.66
C THR A 264 6.14 2.38 -24.23
N GLU A 265 7.16 2.06 -23.44
CA GLU A 265 8.56 2.11 -23.80
C GLU A 265 9.19 0.71 -23.70
N GLU A 266 9.90 0.27 -24.74
CA GLU A 266 10.74 -0.93 -24.63
C GLU A 266 12.07 -0.56 -23.97
N ILE A 267 12.43 -1.29 -22.94
CA ILE A 267 13.69 -1.12 -22.21
C ILE A 267 14.52 -2.37 -22.43
N GLU A 268 15.72 -2.20 -22.94
CA GLU A 268 16.71 -3.25 -23.01
C GLU A 268 17.49 -3.31 -21.69
N ASN A 269 17.48 -4.47 -21.04
CA ASN A 269 18.21 -4.71 -19.80
C ASN A 269 19.69 -5.01 -20.12
N GLU A 270 20.56 -4.94 -19.09
CA GLU A 270 22.01 -5.23 -19.23
C GLU A 270 22.30 -6.67 -19.72
N ASP A 271 21.35 -7.59 -19.59
CA ASP A 271 21.43 -8.97 -20.07
C ASP A 271 20.87 -9.17 -21.50
N GLY A 272 20.51 -8.07 -22.20
CA GLY A 272 19.94 -8.10 -23.53
C GLY A 272 18.45 -8.48 -23.57
N SER A 273 17.81 -8.73 -22.44
CA SER A 273 16.36 -8.95 -22.39
C SER A 273 15.60 -7.65 -22.58
N LYS A 274 14.51 -7.70 -23.35
CA LYS A 274 13.63 -6.53 -23.57
C LYS A 274 12.46 -6.58 -22.60
N GLU A 275 12.24 -5.50 -21.88
CA GLU A 275 11.12 -5.32 -20.98
C GLU A 275 10.27 -4.13 -21.44
N THR A 276 8.95 -4.29 -21.37
CA THR A 276 8.02 -3.23 -21.72
C THR A 276 7.65 -2.44 -20.47
N ASN A 277 8.01 -1.17 -20.43
CA ASN A 277 7.58 -0.24 -19.38
C ASN A 277 6.34 0.53 -19.84
N THR A 278 5.28 0.55 -19.02
CA THR A 278 4.07 1.33 -19.29
C THR A 278 3.98 2.47 -18.29
N ILE A 279 3.90 3.69 -18.80
CA ILE A 279 3.78 4.92 -18.00
C ILE A 279 2.36 5.43 -18.14
N TYR A 280 1.69 5.67 -17.02
CA TYR A 280 0.37 6.27 -16.95
C TYR A 280 0.54 7.77 -16.63
N THR A 281 0.11 8.65 -17.54
CA THR A 281 0.32 10.11 -17.39
C THR A 281 -0.65 10.77 -16.42
N ALA A 282 -1.75 10.09 -16.08
CA ALA A 282 -2.80 10.62 -15.20
C ALA A 282 -3.38 11.97 -15.68
N ASP A 283 -3.43 12.18 -16.98
CA ASP A 283 -3.85 13.43 -17.62
C ASP A 283 -5.28 13.85 -17.26
N LEU A 284 -6.17 12.88 -16.99
CA LEU A 284 -7.53 13.15 -16.55
C LEU A 284 -7.65 13.58 -15.07
N LEU A 285 -6.55 13.49 -14.29
CA LEU A 285 -6.50 13.97 -12.91
C LEU A 285 -6.12 15.45 -12.78
N GLU A 286 -5.75 16.14 -13.86
CA GLU A 286 -5.26 17.51 -13.79
C GLU A 286 -6.28 18.47 -13.14
N GLN A 287 -7.58 18.29 -13.39
CA GLN A 287 -8.65 19.07 -12.76
C GLN A 287 -8.76 18.86 -11.24
N TYR A 288 -8.28 17.74 -10.71
CA TYR A 288 -8.28 17.39 -9.29
C TYR A 288 -6.93 17.65 -8.61
N ARG A 289 -5.94 18.17 -9.34
CA ARG A 289 -4.56 18.28 -8.87
C ARG A 289 -4.44 18.99 -7.52
N SER A 290 -5.11 20.13 -7.35
CA SER A 290 -5.05 20.87 -6.08
C SER A 290 -5.61 20.05 -4.92
N HIS A 291 -6.72 19.34 -5.13
CA HIS A 291 -7.34 18.47 -4.13
C HIS A 291 -6.45 17.29 -3.80
N ILE A 292 -5.90 16.61 -4.80
CA ILE A 292 -4.99 15.46 -4.62
C ILE A 292 -3.76 15.87 -3.82
N GLN A 293 -3.22 17.05 -4.08
CA GLN A 293 -2.00 17.54 -3.43
C GLN A 293 -2.21 17.95 -1.97
N ASN A 294 -3.41 18.43 -1.57
CA ASN A 294 -3.57 19.10 -0.27
C ASN A 294 -4.70 18.51 0.60
N ASP A 295 -5.74 17.92 -0.01
CA ASP A 295 -6.99 17.62 0.70
C ASP A 295 -7.46 16.16 0.57
N MET A 296 -6.84 15.36 -0.29
CA MET A 296 -7.30 14.01 -0.58
C MET A 296 -6.80 12.99 0.44
N PHE A 297 -5.50 13.00 0.75
CA PHE A 297 -4.84 11.94 1.49
C PHE A 297 -4.52 12.33 2.92
N TYR A 298 -5.02 11.53 3.87
CA TYR A 298 -4.79 11.68 5.30
C TYR A 298 -4.21 10.39 5.88
N GLY A 299 -3.15 10.51 6.65
CA GLY A 299 -2.49 9.39 7.32
C GLY A 299 -2.12 9.72 8.75
N TYR A 300 -2.41 8.84 9.68
CA TYR A 300 -2.06 9.01 11.09
C TYR A 300 -1.29 7.79 11.58
N ASP A 301 -0.27 8.03 12.38
CA ASP A 301 0.47 7.00 13.12
C ASP A 301 1.12 7.63 14.35
N PHE A 302 1.52 6.83 15.32
CA PHE A 302 2.24 7.30 16.50
C PHE A 302 3.77 7.23 16.34
N ASP A 303 4.28 6.52 15.32
CA ASP A 303 5.71 6.40 15.04
C ASP A 303 6.18 7.46 14.02
N ALA A 304 6.90 8.46 14.51
CA ALA A 304 7.42 9.56 13.69
C ALA A 304 8.35 9.09 12.55
N THR A 305 9.08 7.99 12.73
CA THR A 305 9.97 7.43 11.70
C THR A 305 9.13 6.84 10.56
N MET A 306 8.06 6.11 10.90
CA MET A 306 7.12 5.59 9.90
C MET A 306 6.47 6.70 9.10
N LEU A 307 6.03 7.76 9.76
CA LEU A 307 5.39 8.89 9.10
C LEU A 307 6.34 9.66 8.17
N ARG A 308 7.63 9.76 8.54
CA ARG A 308 8.65 10.32 7.67
C ARG A 308 8.81 9.49 6.40
N ILE A 309 8.85 8.17 6.55
CA ILE A 309 8.87 7.22 5.45
C ILE A 309 7.59 7.35 4.60
N ALA A 310 6.42 7.45 5.23
CA ALA A 310 5.14 7.61 4.54
C ALA A 310 5.08 8.90 3.72
N ALA A 311 5.51 10.03 4.30
CA ALA A 311 5.55 11.32 3.61
C ALA A 311 6.46 11.25 2.38
N MET A 312 7.67 10.69 2.52
CA MET A 312 8.58 10.50 1.39
C MET A 312 8.00 9.54 0.34
N ASN A 313 7.34 8.47 0.77
CA ASN A 313 6.68 7.52 -0.12
C ASN A 313 5.59 8.20 -0.97
N MET A 314 4.73 9.01 -0.34
CA MET A 314 3.71 9.77 -1.05
C MET A 314 4.31 10.78 -2.04
N MET A 315 5.36 11.50 -1.66
CA MET A 315 6.05 12.42 -2.57
C MET A 315 6.65 11.70 -3.80
N LEU A 316 7.24 10.52 -3.61
CA LEU A 316 7.75 9.70 -4.71
C LEU A 316 6.66 9.29 -5.71
N HIS A 317 5.40 9.22 -5.24
CA HIS A 317 4.23 8.91 -6.05
C HIS A 317 3.45 10.13 -6.52
N GLY A 318 4.04 11.32 -6.36
CA GLY A 318 3.51 12.58 -6.92
C GLY A 318 2.50 13.32 -6.04
N VAL A 319 2.45 13.02 -4.74
CA VAL A 319 1.67 13.77 -3.74
C VAL A 319 2.65 14.50 -2.84
N ASP A 320 2.86 15.80 -3.10
CA ASP A 320 3.92 16.58 -2.47
C ASP A 320 3.56 17.04 -1.05
N ASN A 321 2.26 17.19 -0.75
CA ASN A 321 1.78 17.70 0.53
C ASN A 321 0.61 16.87 1.11
N PRO A 322 0.80 15.56 1.38
CA PRO A 322 -0.23 14.72 2.01
C PRO A 322 -0.45 15.15 3.46
N ASN A 323 -1.67 15.02 3.98
CA ASN A 323 -1.99 15.29 5.39
C ASN A 323 -1.58 14.09 6.26
N ILE A 324 -0.28 13.96 6.52
CA ILE A 324 0.28 12.89 7.35
C ILE A 324 0.71 13.51 8.68
N GLU A 325 0.20 12.99 9.81
CA GLU A 325 0.44 13.57 11.12
C GLU A 325 0.73 12.51 12.19
N ASN A 326 1.63 12.87 13.13
CA ASN A 326 1.91 12.05 14.31
C ASN A 326 0.78 12.22 15.34
N ARG A 327 -0.14 11.25 15.39
CA ARG A 327 -1.30 11.27 16.26
C ARG A 327 -1.69 9.87 16.72
N ASP A 328 -2.09 9.75 17.97
CA ASP A 328 -2.85 8.61 18.46
C ASP A 328 -4.34 8.86 18.21
N THR A 329 -4.88 8.27 17.13
CA THR A 329 -6.26 8.48 16.66
C THR A 329 -7.33 7.95 17.62
N LEU A 330 -6.98 7.05 18.53
CA LEU A 330 -7.89 6.52 19.55
C LEU A 330 -8.00 7.41 20.78
N SER A 331 -7.07 8.36 20.96
CA SER A 331 -6.96 9.19 22.16
C SER A 331 -7.98 10.32 22.23
N ASN A 332 -8.19 10.83 23.47
CA ASN A 332 -8.95 12.05 23.71
C ASN A 332 -8.31 13.26 22.99
N ALA A 333 -6.96 13.34 23.00
CA ALA A 333 -6.21 14.43 22.40
C ALA A 333 -6.46 14.56 20.89
N PHE A 334 -6.74 13.46 20.17
CA PHE A 334 -7.04 13.52 18.75
C PHE A 334 -8.32 14.32 18.45
N VAL A 335 -9.38 14.10 19.24
CA VAL A 335 -10.65 14.84 19.04
C VAL A 335 -10.50 16.31 19.45
N GLU A 336 -9.73 16.59 20.49
CA GLU A 336 -9.49 17.97 20.96
C GLU A 336 -8.66 18.79 19.97
N THR A 337 -7.62 18.17 19.40
CA THR A 337 -6.67 18.86 18.51
C THR A 337 -7.08 18.84 17.04
N CYS A 338 -7.85 17.83 16.62
CA CYS A 338 -8.26 17.60 15.22
C CYS A 338 -9.79 17.41 15.10
N PRO A 339 -10.64 18.30 15.66
CA PRO A 339 -12.09 18.07 15.77
C PRO A 339 -12.78 17.88 14.41
N THR A 340 -12.29 18.53 13.37
CA THR A 340 -12.86 18.48 12.01
C THR A 340 -12.68 17.09 11.39
N VAL A 341 -11.50 16.49 11.49
CA VAL A 341 -11.19 15.21 10.86
C VAL A 341 -11.57 14.02 11.74
N ALA A 342 -11.79 14.26 13.04
CA ALA A 342 -12.15 13.22 13.99
C ALA A 342 -13.58 12.70 13.83
N ASN A 343 -14.46 13.43 13.15
CA ASN A 343 -15.89 13.09 13.00
C ASN A 343 -16.39 13.42 11.60
N ASP A 344 -17.14 12.54 10.97
CA ASP A 344 -17.94 12.77 9.75
C ASP A 344 -17.16 13.47 8.60
N HIS A 345 -15.89 13.11 8.40
CA HIS A 345 -15.01 13.85 7.48
C HIS A 345 -14.63 13.10 6.21
N PHE A 346 -14.44 11.77 6.29
CA PHE A 346 -13.84 10.99 5.20
C PHE A 346 -14.88 10.28 4.35
N ASP A 347 -14.64 10.26 3.05
CA ASP A 347 -15.43 9.50 2.08
C ASP A 347 -15.00 8.03 2.06
N LEU A 348 -13.70 7.78 2.31
CA LEU A 348 -13.13 6.44 2.30
C LEU A 348 -12.09 6.28 3.43
N ILE A 349 -12.15 5.14 4.11
CA ILE A 349 -11.09 4.71 5.03
C ILE A 349 -10.61 3.32 4.60
N LEU A 350 -9.30 3.19 4.42
CA LEU A 350 -8.62 1.93 4.15
C LEU A 350 -7.52 1.74 5.19
N ALA A 351 -7.52 0.61 5.91
CA ALA A 351 -6.55 0.40 6.97
C ALA A 351 -6.28 -1.07 7.28
N ASN A 352 -5.11 -1.31 7.84
CA ASN A 352 -4.74 -2.53 8.53
C ASN A 352 -4.24 -2.19 9.94
N PRO A 353 -5.15 -1.93 10.89
CA PRO A 353 -4.79 -1.54 12.24
C PRO A 353 -4.13 -2.70 13.01
N PRO A 354 -3.44 -2.42 14.15
CA PRO A 354 -2.83 -3.46 14.96
C PRO A 354 -3.82 -4.56 15.39
N PHE A 355 -3.45 -5.84 15.16
CA PHE A 355 -4.31 -7.00 15.46
C PHE A 355 -4.43 -7.30 16.95
N LYS A 356 -3.50 -6.81 17.76
CA LYS A 356 -3.47 -6.99 19.21
C LYS A 356 -2.98 -5.72 19.88
N GLY A 357 -3.65 -5.34 20.93
CA GLY A 357 -3.28 -4.23 21.76
C GLY A 357 -4.33 -3.99 22.83
N SER A 358 -3.92 -3.39 23.93
CA SER A 358 -4.84 -2.96 25.00
C SER A 358 -4.42 -1.59 25.44
N LEU A 359 -5.35 -0.66 25.42
CA LEU A 359 -5.15 0.72 25.86
C LEU A 359 -5.79 0.93 27.22
N ASP A 360 -5.27 1.89 27.98
CA ASP A 360 -5.95 2.35 29.18
C ASP A 360 -7.25 3.06 28.81
N ALA A 361 -8.35 2.66 29.45
CA ALA A 361 -9.68 3.17 29.12
C ALA A 361 -9.79 4.69 29.30
N GLU A 362 -8.99 5.28 30.17
CA GLU A 362 -8.95 6.73 30.45
C GLU A 362 -8.33 7.52 29.29
N LEU A 363 -7.45 6.90 28.50
CA LEU A 363 -6.82 7.52 27.34
C LEU A 363 -7.69 7.46 26.08
N VAL A 364 -8.60 6.47 26.00
CA VAL A 364 -9.48 6.28 24.85
C VAL A 364 -10.66 7.25 24.90
N HIS A 365 -10.94 7.90 23.78
CA HIS A 365 -12.03 8.86 23.70
C HIS A 365 -13.40 8.22 24.01
N ASN A 366 -14.18 8.91 24.84
CA ASN A 366 -15.46 8.43 25.36
C ASN A 366 -16.48 8.00 24.30
N SER A 367 -16.48 8.60 23.10
CA SER A 367 -17.40 8.20 22.03
C SER A 367 -17.15 6.75 21.58
N LEU A 368 -15.89 6.30 21.56
CA LEU A 368 -15.52 4.93 21.18
C LEU A 368 -15.92 3.95 22.27
N THR A 369 -15.64 4.29 23.54
CA THR A 369 -16.00 3.42 24.68
C THR A 369 -17.50 3.33 24.94
N ARG A 370 -18.30 4.32 24.51
CA ARG A 370 -19.77 4.25 24.50
C ARG A 370 -20.28 3.31 23.42
N MET A 371 -19.67 3.34 22.22
CA MET A 371 -20.04 2.45 21.12
C MET A 371 -19.65 1.01 21.43
N VAL A 372 -18.39 0.79 21.85
CA VAL A 372 -17.83 -0.54 22.13
C VAL A 372 -17.07 -0.52 23.45
N LYS A 373 -17.67 -1.08 24.51
CA LYS A 373 -17.08 -1.08 25.86
C LYS A 373 -15.90 -2.06 25.95
N THR A 374 -14.72 -1.64 25.49
CA THR A 374 -13.52 -2.46 25.39
C THR A 374 -12.23 -1.63 25.50
N LYS A 375 -11.13 -2.33 25.80
CA LYS A 375 -9.76 -1.80 25.76
C LYS A 375 -8.98 -2.34 24.54
N LYS A 376 -9.56 -3.27 23.79
CA LYS A 376 -8.91 -4.00 22.69
C LYS A 376 -8.87 -3.14 21.43
N THR A 377 -7.66 -2.93 20.90
CA THR A 377 -7.44 -2.09 19.72
C THR A 377 -8.15 -2.61 18.48
N GLU A 378 -8.21 -3.93 18.29
CA GLU A 378 -8.89 -4.57 17.15
C GLU A 378 -10.40 -4.29 17.08
N LEU A 379 -11.04 -3.89 18.19
CA LEU A 379 -12.44 -3.47 18.22
C LEU A 379 -12.61 -1.95 18.22
N LEU A 380 -11.62 -1.22 18.77
CA LEU A 380 -11.68 0.24 18.85
C LEU A 380 -11.46 0.89 17.48
N PHE A 381 -10.59 0.32 16.62
CA PHE A 381 -10.34 0.88 15.30
C PHE A 381 -11.56 0.86 14.37
N PRO A 382 -12.33 -0.23 14.22
CA PRO A 382 -13.58 -0.17 13.45
C PRO A 382 -14.59 0.85 14.00
N ALA A 383 -14.69 1.00 15.33
CA ALA A 383 -15.52 2.03 15.96
C ALA A 383 -15.02 3.45 15.66
N LEU A 384 -13.70 3.66 15.66
CA LEU A 384 -13.08 4.90 15.23
C LEU A 384 -13.41 5.24 13.76
N MET A 385 -13.29 4.27 12.88
CA MET A 385 -13.57 4.45 11.45
C MET A 385 -15.02 4.84 11.21
N LEU A 386 -15.97 4.21 11.91
CA LEU A 386 -17.38 4.61 11.88
C LEU A 386 -17.57 6.07 12.33
N ARG A 387 -16.82 6.53 13.34
CA ARG A 387 -16.87 7.94 13.78
C ARG A 387 -16.33 8.88 12.72
N MET A 388 -15.20 8.55 12.11
CA MET A 388 -14.48 9.43 11.17
C MET A 388 -15.12 9.51 9.78
N LEU A 389 -15.84 8.47 9.34
CA LEU A 389 -16.53 8.43 8.05
C LEU A 389 -17.70 9.43 8.02
N LYS A 390 -17.93 10.05 6.87
CA LYS A 390 -19.18 10.74 6.55
C LYS A 390 -20.36 9.75 6.44
N PRO A 391 -21.59 10.18 6.64
CA PRO A 391 -22.74 9.40 6.17
C PRO A 391 -22.60 9.06 4.69
N GLY A 392 -22.73 7.77 4.32
CA GLY A 392 -22.46 7.25 2.98
C GLY A 392 -20.97 7.00 2.66
N GLY A 393 -20.05 7.34 3.57
CA GLY A 393 -18.63 7.01 3.42
C GLY A 393 -18.35 5.53 3.65
N ARG A 394 -17.41 4.97 2.92
CA ARG A 394 -17.08 3.54 2.91
C ARG A 394 -15.78 3.24 3.66
N CYS A 395 -15.73 2.11 4.32
CA CYS A 395 -14.53 1.56 4.96
C CYS A 395 -14.21 0.18 4.39
N ALA A 396 -12.92 -0.10 4.19
CA ALA A 396 -12.42 -1.47 4.05
C ALA A 396 -11.26 -1.65 5.03
N VAL A 397 -11.46 -2.50 6.03
CA VAL A 397 -10.52 -2.69 7.13
C VAL A 397 -10.17 -4.16 7.29
N ILE A 398 -8.87 -4.43 7.48
CA ILE A 398 -8.39 -5.78 7.81
C ILE A 398 -8.53 -5.98 9.31
N VAL A 399 -9.16 -7.06 9.70
CA VAL A 399 -9.35 -7.45 11.09
C VAL A 399 -8.94 -8.91 11.32
N PRO A 400 -8.46 -9.28 12.52
CA PRO A 400 -8.29 -10.70 12.85
C PRO A 400 -9.65 -11.40 12.93
N ASP A 401 -9.69 -12.68 12.56
CA ASP A 401 -10.92 -13.52 12.55
C ASP A 401 -11.72 -13.44 13.87
N GLY A 402 -11.03 -13.25 14.99
CA GLY A 402 -11.66 -13.10 16.29
C GLY A 402 -12.68 -11.96 16.37
N VAL A 403 -12.59 -10.95 15.51
CA VAL A 403 -13.59 -9.87 15.41
C VAL A 403 -14.90 -10.40 14.84
N LEU A 404 -14.85 -11.38 13.92
CA LEU A 404 -16.01 -11.93 13.22
C LEU A 404 -16.89 -12.79 14.15
N PHE A 405 -16.28 -13.62 15.01
CA PHE A 405 -17.00 -14.60 15.82
C PHE A 405 -16.82 -14.46 17.33
N GLY A 406 -16.00 -13.53 17.78
CA GLY A 406 -15.74 -13.32 19.21
C GLY A 406 -17.04 -13.23 20.02
N SER A 407 -17.13 -13.96 21.15
CA SER A 407 -18.34 -14.12 21.96
C SER A 407 -18.53 -13.05 23.03
N SER A 408 -17.54 -12.18 23.28
CA SER A 408 -17.67 -11.13 24.30
C SER A 408 -18.73 -10.10 23.91
N THR A 409 -19.30 -9.43 24.92
CA THR A 409 -20.30 -8.36 24.71
C THR A 409 -19.77 -7.27 23.77
N ALA A 410 -18.49 -6.91 23.87
CA ALA A 410 -17.88 -5.89 23.02
C ALA A 410 -17.83 -6.31 21.55
N HIS A 411 -17.47 -7.57 21.26
CA HIS A 411 -17.48 -8.09 19.88
C HIS A 411 -18.87 -8.08 19.27
N ARG A 412 -19.86 -8.58 20.01
CA ARG A 412 -21.25 -8.59 19.54
C ARG A 412 -21.78 -7.18 19.33
N LYS A 413 -21.47 -6.25 20.27
CA LYS A 413 -21.92 -4.86 20.16
C LYS A 413 -21.35 -4.17 18.93
N LEU A 414 -20.07 -4.37 18.61
CA LEU A 414 -19.48 -3.82 17.38
C LEU A 414 -20.19 -4.36 16.13
N ARG A 415 -20.39 -5.69 16.06
CA ARG A 415 -21.05 -6.31 14.90
C ARG A 415 -22.52 -5.89 14.77
N SER A 416 -23.26 -5.84 15.88
CA SER A 416 -24.64 -5.34 15.85
C SER A 416 -24.71 -3.86 15.46
N GLU A 417 -23.76 -3.03 15.91
CA GLU A 417 -23.68 -1.63 15.50
C GLU A 417 -23.53 -1.49 13.98
N ILE A 418 -22.61 -2.28 13.39
CA ILE A 418 -22.36 -2.24 11.93
C ILE A 418 -23.60 -2.74 11.16
N ILE A 419 -24.26 -3.80 11.63
CA ILE A 419 -25.38 -4.43 10.89
C ILE A 419 -26.69 -3.67 11.05
N ASP A 420 -26.98 -3.16 12.25
CA ASP A 420 -28.28 -2.58 12.55
C ASP A 420 -28.36 -1.07 12.27
N HIS A 421 -27.22 -0.37 12.33
CA HIS A 421 -27.16 1.09 12.18
C HIS A 421 -26.34 1.57 10.98
N HIS A 422 -25.65 0.63 10.31
CA HIS A 422 -24.83 0.89 9.14
C HIS A 422 -25.04 -0.22 8.12
N GLN A 423 -24.41 -0.09 6.94
CA GLN A 423 -24.49 -1.11 5.90
C GLN A 423 -23.20 -1.93 5.90
N LEU A 424 -23.29 -3.21 6.31
CA LEU A 424 -22.22 -4.18 6.06
C LEU A 424 -22.32 -4.63 4.59
N ASP A 425 -21.34 -4.28 3.80
CA ASP A 425 -21.32 -4.54 2.35
C ASP A 425 -20.73 -5.93 2.06
N ALA A 426 -19.56 -6.23 2.64
CA ALA A 426 -18.86 -7.48 2.35
C ALA A 426 -17.97 -7.97 3.50
N ILE A 427 -17.75 -9.28 3.51
CA ILE A 427 -16.72 -9.98 4.28
C ILE A 427 -15.88 -10.81 3.31
N ILE A 428 -14.59 -10.49 3.23
CA ILE A 428 -13.63 -11.23 2.42
C ILE A 428 -12.64 -11.89 3.38
N LYS A 429 -12.76 -13.19 3.57
CA LYS A 429 -11.87 -13.97 4.43
C LYS A 429 -10.55 -14.22 3.72
N LEU A 430 -9.45 -14.01 4.43
CA LEU A 430 -8.10 -14.29 3.95
C LEU A 430 -7.53 -15.53 4.66
N PRO A 431 -6.80 -16.40 3.96
CA PRO A 431 -6.25 -17.59 4.57
C PRO A 431 -5.17 -17.27 5.60
N SER A 432 -5.01 -18.16 6.57
CA SER A 432 -3.88 -18.13 7.50
C SER A 432 -2.56 -18.14 6.73
N GLY A 433 -1.63 -17.27 7.12
CA GLY A 433 -0.31 -17.17 6.47
C GLY A 433 -0.15 -16.02 5.46
N VAL A 434 -1.21 -15.31 5.07
CA VAL A 434 -1.11 -14.12 4.19
C VAL A 434 -0.18 -13.07 4.79
N PHE A 435 -0.18 -12.91 6.11
CA PHE A 435 0.65 -11.94 6.84
C PHE A 435 1.95 -12.53 7.41
N LYS A 436 2.34 -13.71 7.00
CA LYS A 436 3.65 -14.27 7.39
C LYS A 436 4.80 -13.44 6.80
N PRO A 437 5.92 -13.34 7.50
CA PRO A 437 6.25 -13.98 8.79
C PRO A 437 5.72 -13.27 10.03
N TYR A 438 4.97 -12.18 9.93
CA TYR A 438 4.52 -11.36 11.08
C TYR A 438 3.41 -12.03 11.90
N ALA A 439 2.39 -12.56 11.24
CA ALA A 439 1.26 -13.19 11.89
C ALA A 439 0.79 -14.41 11.11
N GLY A 440 0.64 -15.54 11.83
CA GLY A 440 0.03 -16.74 11.31
C GLY A 440 -1.49 -16.79 11.53
N VAL A 441 -2.11 -15.70 12.01
CA VAL A 441 -3.56 -15.64 12.25
C VAL A 441 -4.32 -15.46 10.95
N ALA A 442 -5.45 -16.13 10.83
CA ALA A 442 -6.42 -15.86 9.79
C ALA A 442 -7.05 -14.48 10.02
N THR A 443 -7.32 -13.78 8.95
CA THR A 443 -7.86 -12.43 8.95
C THR A 443 -9.01 -12.30 7.97
N ALA A 444 -9.76 -11.22 8.08
CA ALA A 444 -10.77 -10.88 7.10
C ALA A 444 -10.77 -9.38 6.80
N ILE A 445 -11.28 -9.03 5.65
CA ILE A 445 -11.56 -7.65 5.27
C ILE A 445 -13.05 -7.42 5.50
N LEU A 446 -13.37 -6.45 6.36
CA LEU A 446 -14.71 -5.92 6.52
C LEU A 446 -14.87 -4.72 5.60
N VAL A 447 -15.88 -4.77 4.73
CA VAL A 447 -16.29 -3.62 3.91
C VAL A 447 -17.65 -3.17 4.41
N PHE A 448 -17.73 -1.91 4.84
CA PHE A 448 -18.99 -1.33 5.34
C PHE A 448 -19.13 0.13 4.96
N THR A 449 -20.36 0.59 4.86
CA THR A 449 -20.73 1.98 4.56
C THR A 449 -21.42 2.58 5.78
N LYS A 450 -21.00 3.78 6.20
CA LYS A 450 -21.61 4.48 7.33
C LYS A 450 -23.02 4.94 6.97
N SER A 451 -23.96 4.74 7.89
CA SER A 451 -25.39 4.96 7.71
C SER A 451 -26.03 3.99 6.72
N GLY A 452 -27.34 3.86 6.78
CA GLY A 452 -28.07 2.88 6.01
C GLY A 452 -28.42 1.66 6.86
N GLU A 453 -28.87 0.62 6.21
CA GLU A 453 -29.28 -0.65 6.82
C GLU A 453 -28.66 -1.80 6.02
N SER A 454 -28.15 -2.80 6.73
CA SER A 454 -27.65 -4.02 6.07
C SER A 454 -28.80 -4.89 5.61
N HIS A 455 -28.77 -5.32 4.35
CA HIS A 455 -29.78 -6.24 3.77
C HIS A 455 -29.14 -7.58 3.42
N ASP A 456 -28.37 -7.64 2.35
CA ASP A 456 -27.63 -8.80 1.90
C ASP A 456 -26.13 -8.49 1.96
N VAL A 457 -25.38 -9.32 2.64
CA VAL A 457 -23.93 -9.18 2.85
C VAL A 457 -23.21 -10.15 1.93
N PHE A 458 -22.26 -9.63 1.15
CA PHE A 458 -21.40 -10.44 0.29
C PHE A 458 -20.32 -11.15 1.10
N PHE A 459 -20.14 -12.44 0.89
CA PHE A 459 -19.09 -13.26 1.50
C PHE A 459 -18.19 -13.84 0.41
N TYR A 460 -16.88 -13.81 0.66
CA TYR A 460 -15.91 -14.48 -0.20
C TYR A 460 -14.83 -15.19 0.64
N ASP A 461 -14.59 -16.47 0.37
CA ASP A 461 -13.53 -17.27 1.00
C ASP A 461 -12.31 -17.35 0.09
N VAL A 462 -11.28 -16.57 0.38
CA VAL A 462 -9.99 -16.62 -0.33
C VAL A 462 -9.19 -17.80 0.21
N GLU A 463 -8.84 -18.73 -0.66
CA GLU A 463 -8.02 -19.89 -0.33
C GLU A 463 -6.55 -19.69 -0.73
N ALA A 464 -6.30 -18.90 -1.78
CA ALA A 464 -4.97 -18.60 -2.28
C ALA A 464 -4.84 -17.13 -2.73
N ASP A 465 -3.73 -16.49 -2.37
CA ASP A 465 -3.45 -15.10 -2.69
C ASP A 465 -2.32 -14.89 -3.73
N GLY A 466 -1.95 -15.96 -4.45
CA GLY A 466 -0.88 -15.95 -5.44
C GLY A 466 0.52 -16.18 -4.87
N LEU A 467 0.64 -16.35 -3.54
CA LEU A 467 1.90 -16.65 -2.86
C LEU A 467 1.72 -17.87 -1.95
N SER A 468 2.82 -18.60 -1.69
CA SER A 468 2.80 -19.70 -0.72
C SER A 468 2.45 -19.18 0.67
N LEU A 469 1.69 -19.96 1.44
CA LEU A 469 1.24 -19.59 2.79
C LEU A 469 2.27 -19.94 3.89
N ASP A 470 3.50 -20.23 3.50
CA ASP A 470 4.66 -20.41 4.38
C ASP A 470 5.43 -19.09 4.60
N ASP A 471 6.49 -19.14 5.41
CA ASP A 471 7.28 -17.93 5.75
C ASP A 471 8.06 -17.36 4.55
N LYS A 472 8.24 -18.14 3.47
CA LYS A 472 8.99 -17.72 2.27
C LYS A 472 8.15 -16.87 1.32
N ARG A 473 6.81 -17.06 1.35
CA ARG A 473 5.87 -16.29 0.49
C ARG A 473 6.29 -16.29 -0.98
N THR A 474 6.61 -17.47 -1.52
CA THR A 474 7.03 -17.63 -2.93
C THR A 474 5.82 -17.61 -3.87
N PRO A 475 5.95 -17.09 -5.10
CA PRO A 475 4.86 -17.08 -6.08
C PRO A 475 4.34 -18.47 -6.40
N VAL A 476 3.01 -18.64 -6.41
CA VAL A 476 2.28 -19.85 -6.80
C VAL A 476 1.25 -19.52 -7.88
N LYS A 477 0.72 -20.57 -8.55
CA LYS A 477 -0.26 -20.38 -9.63
C LYS A 477 -1.65 -19.98 -9.10
N ASP A 478 -2.02 -20.54 -7.95
CA ASP A 478 -3.34 -20.38 -7.39
C ASP A 478 -3.49 -18.98 -6.78
N ASN A 479 -4.47 -18.22 -7.26
CA ASN A 479 -4.70 -16.85 -6.89
C ASN A 479 -6.17 -16.48 -7.08
N ASP A 480 -6.87 -16.30 -5.98
CA ASP A 480 -8.30 -15.94 -5.95
C ASP A 480 -8.55 -14.43 -6.03
N LEU A 481 -7.52 -13.59 -5.79
CA LEU A 481 -7.73 -12.14 -5.70
C LEU A 481 -8.37 -11.51 -6.94
N PRO A 482 -8.03 -11.94 -8.18
CA PRO A 482 -8.72 -11.50 -9.38
C PRO A 482 -10.20 -11.84 -9.38
N ASP A 483 -10.53 -13.05 -8.92
CA ASP A 483 -11.92 -13.50 -8.84
C ASP A 483 -12.71 -12.76 -7.77
N VAL A 484 -12.10 -12.45 -6.60
CA VAL A 484 -12.72 -11.56 -5.59
C VAL A 484 -13.23 -10.27 -6.23
N VAL A 485 -12.36 -9.58 -6.98
CA VAL A 485 -12.72 -8.30 -7.61
C VAL A 485 -13.80 -8.48 -8.69
N ALA A 486 -13.70 -9.56 -9.49
CA ALA A 486 -14.68 -9.84 -10.54
C ALA A 486 -16.05 -10.16 -9.95
N GLN A 487 -16.13 -11.00 -8.92
CA GLN A 487 -17.38 -11.36 -8.25
C GLN A 487 -17.97 -10.16 -7.50
N TRP A 488 -17.13 -9.37 -6.80
CA TRP A 488 -17.55 -8.15 -6.13
C TRP A 488 -18.19 -7.15 -7.11
N LYS A 489 -17.52 -6.84 -8.23
CA LYS A 489 -18.07 -5.93 -9.25
C LYS A 489 -19.40 -6.41 -9.80
N LYS A 490 -19.58 -7.73 -9.97
CA LYS A 490 -20.83 -8.35 -10.39
C LYS A 490 -21.92 -8.20 -9.32
N TRP A 491 -21.57 -8.38 -8.05
CA TRP A 491 -22.44 -8.19 -6.92
C TRP A 491 -22.88 -6.72 -6.76
N ASP A 492 -21.93 -5.81 -6.66
CA ASP A 492 -22.14 -4.36 -6.43
C ASP A 492 -22.97 -3.71 -7.55
N SER A 493 -22.85 -4.22 -8.79
CA SER A 493 -23.70 -3.78 -9.91
C SER A 493 -25.17 -4.22 -9.81
N GLY A 494 -25.55 -5.02 -8.82
CA GLY A 494 -26.88 -5.60 -8.65
C GLY A 494 -27.24 -6.66 -9.70
N LYS A 495 -26.32 -6.97 -10.62
CA LYS A 495 -26.55 -7.95 -11.68
C LYS A 495 -26.21 -9.34 -11.19
N GLY A 496 -27.22 -10.24 -11.19
CA GLY A 496 -26.96 -11.66 -10.96
C GLY A 496 -26.96 -12.12 -9.51
N LYS A 497 -27.70 -11.47 -8.60
CA LYS A 497 -27.89 -11.95 -7.20
C LYS A 497 -28.20 -13.45 -7.09
N LYS A 498 -28.91 -14.02 -8.08
CA LYS A 498 -29.21 -15.47 -8.14
C LYS A 498 -27.96 -16.34 -8.20
N HIS A 499 -26.87 -15.82 -8.76
CA HIS A 499 -25.59 -16.53 -8.90
C HIS A 499 -24.91 -16.76 -7.54
N PHE A 500 -25.16 -15.89 -6.57
CA PHE A 500 -24.54 -15.91 -5.23
C PHE A 500 -25.40 -16.63 -4.17
N LYS A 501 -26.45 -17.37 -4.58
CA LYS A 501 -27.28 -18.17 -3.67
C LYS A 501 -26.64 -19.50 -3.28
N ASP A 502 -25.74 -20.00 -4.11
CA ASP A 502 -25.05 -21.27 -3.93
C ASP A 502 -23.90 -21.08 -2.91
N ARG A 503 -24.12 -21.54 -1.69
CA ARG A 503 -23.17 -21.40 -0.57
C ARG A 503 -22.04 -22.44 -0.58
N THR A 504 -22.03 -23.34 -1.55
CA THR A 504 -20.91 -24.25 -1.77
C THR A 504 -19.76 -23.57 -2.53
N LYS A 505 -20.04 -22.41 -3.17
CA LYS A 505 -19.07 -21.59 -3.90
C LYS A 505 -18.24 -20.70 -2.96
N LYS A 506 -17.09 -20.21 -3.45
CA LYS A 506 -16.25 -19.24 -2.73
C LYS A 506 -16.97 -17.91 -2.48
N ALA A 507 -17.80 -17.48 -3.43
CA ALA A 507 -18.58 -16.24 -3.38
C ALA A 507 -20.07 -16.55 -3.19
N PHE A 508 -20.67 -16.03 -2.12
CA PHE A 508 -22.09 -16.16 -1.82
C PHE A 508 -22.59 -14.94 -1.02
N PHE A 509 -23.87 -14.88 -0.71
CA PHE A 509 -24.40 -13.85 0.19
C PHE A 509 -25.19 -14.46 1.35
N VAL A 510 -25.28 -13.68 2.42
CA VAL A 510 -26.08 -13.99 3.61
C VAL A 510 -26.95 -12.79 3.91
N THR A 511 -28.22 -13.02 4.27
CA THR A 511 -29.11 -11.93 4.66
C THR A 511 -28.77 -11.38 6.05
N ALA A 512 -28.99 -10.09 6.26
CA ALA A 512 -28.78 -9.48 7.57
C ALA A 512 -29.65 -10.11 8.66
N ASP A 513 -30.87 -10.57 8.30
CA ASP A 513 -31.78 -11.24 9.24
C ASP A 513 -31.19 -12.57 9.73
N GLU A 514 -30.66 -13.37 8.82
CA GLU A 514 -29.96 -14.61 9.18
C GLU A 514 -28.74 -14.34 10.08
N ILE A 515 -27.98 -13.27 9.81
CA ILE A 515 -26.85 -12.86 10.66
C ILE A 515 -27.33 -12.45 12.06
N ARG A 516 -28.49 -11.77 12.19
CA ARG A 516 -29.11 -11.41 13.47
C ARG A 516 -29.53 -12.67 14.26
N GLU A 517 -30.16 -13.65 13.59
CA GLU A 517 -30.55 -14.93 14.16
C GLU A 517 -29.36 -15.70 14.71
N GLU A 518 -28.22 -15.66 13.98
CA GLU A 518 -26.93 -16.26 14.38
C GLU A 518 -26.12 -15.36 15.34
N LYS A 519 -26.79 -14.48 16.09
CA LYS A 519 -26.21 -13.60 17.13
C LYS A 519 -25.07 -12.73 16.60
N TYR A 520 -25.22 -12.24 15.37
CA TYR A 520 -24.24 -11.42 14.65
C TYR A 520 -22.90 -12.14 14.43
N ASP A 521 -22.88 -13.46 14.30
CA ASP A 521 -21.69 -14.19 13.87
C ASP A 521 -21.41 -13.88 12.39
N LEU A 522 -20.19 -13.49 12.07
CA LEU A 522 -19.76 -13.12 10.72
C LEU A 522 -18.73 -14.10 10.16
N SER A 523 -18.53 -15.24 10.84
CA SER A 523 -17.60 -16.26 10.36
C SER A 523 -18.14 -16.95 9.10
N ILE A 524 -17.36 -17.01 8.05
CA ILE A 524 -17.79 -17.59 6.77
C ILE A 524 -18.19 -19.06 6.90
N ASN A 525 -17.49 -19.80 7.76
CA ASN A 525 -17.75 -21.23 8.00
C ASN A 525 -19.14 -21.50 8.63
N ARG A 526 -19.77 -20.48 9.22
CA ARG A 526 -21.14 -20.58 9.76
C ARG A 526 -22.17 -20.76 8.65
N TYR A 527 -21.93 -20.13 7.49
CA TYR A 527 -22.89 -19.98 6.41
C TYR A 527 -22.54 -20.76 5.15
N ARG A 528 -21.26 -21.16 5.01
CA ARG A 528 -20.79 -21.98 3.89
C ARG A 528 -21.36 -23.38 4.00
N GLU A 529 -21.87 -23.90 2.90
CA GLU A 529 -22.30 -25.28 2.77
C GLU A 529 -21.16 -26.11 2.19
N GLU A 530 -20.92 -27.29 2.75
CA GLU A 530 -19.96 -28.24 2.19
C GLU A 530 -20.61 -29.01 1.05
N SER A 531 -20.01 -28.96 -0.13
CA SER A 531 -20.39 -29.90 -1.19
C SER A 531 -19.78 -31.26 -0.85
N TYR A 532 -20.60 -32.18 -0.40
CA TYR A 532 -20.17 -33.57 -0.29
C TYR A 532 -20.10 -34.14 -1.72
N GLU A 533 -18.94 -34.12 -2.34
CA GLU A 533 -18.62 -34.99 -3.46
C GLU A 533 -18.24 -36.35 -2.88
N GLU A 534 -19.07 -37.36 -3.11
CA GLU A 534 -18.75 -38.74 -2.75
C GLU A 534 -17.42 -39.07 -3.46
N PRO A 535 -16.34 -39.39 -2.74
CA PRO A 535 -15.08 -39.67 -3.39
C PRO A 535 -15.26 -40.90 -4.30
N GLU A 536 -15.05 -40.74 -5.59
CA GLU A 536 -14.94 -41.86 -6.51
C GLU A 536 -13.72 -42.68 -6.10
N TYR A 537 -13.98 -43.80 -5.48
CA TYR A 537 -12.91 -44.76 -5.15
C TYR A 537 -12.59 -45.55 -6.40
N ASP A 538 -11.31 -45.61 -6.75
CA ASP A 538 -10.84 -46.57 -7.74
C ASP A 538 -11.30 -48.00 -7.35
N ASN A 539 -11.72 -48.78 -8.33
CA ASN A 539 -12.14 -50.15 -8.09
C ASN A 539 -11.01 -50.91 -7.35
N PRO A 540 -11.31 -51.64 -6.26
CA PRO A 540 -10.30 -52.40 -5.52
C PRO A 540 -9.42 -53.31 -6.40
N THR A 541 -9.97 -53.85 -7.48
CA THR A 541 -9.24 -54.64 -8.48
C THR A 541 -8.19 -53.80 -9.22
N ASP A 542 -8.47 -52.53 -9.53
CA ASP A 542 -7.52 -51.66 -10.23
C ASP A 542 -6.41 -51.19 -9.29
N ILE A 543 -6.74 -50.95 -8.02
CA ILE A 543 -5.76 -50.65 -6.97
C ILE A 543 -4.81 -51.84 -6.77
N LEU A 544 -5.35 -53.05 -6.70
CA LEU A 544 -4.53 -54.26 -6.58
C LEU A 544 -3.63 -54.50 -7.81
N ALA A 545 -4.13 -54.23 -9.01
CA ALA A 545 -3.34 -54.34 -10.23
C ALA A 545 -2.17 -53.33 -10.25
N ARG A 546 -2.41 -52.09 -9.82
CA ARG A 546 -1.35 -51.07 -9.67
C ARG A 546 -0.33 -51.45 -8.61
N LEU A 547 -0.76 -51.97 -7.46
CA LEU A 547 0.13 -52.44 -6.39
C LEU A 547 1.02 -53.59 -6.90
N THR A 548 0.48 -54.56 -7.60
CA THR A 548 1.25 -55.70 -8.18
C THR A 548 2.26 -55.21 -9.22
N THR A 549 1.90 -54.19 -10.00
CA THR A 549 2.82 -53.58 -10.98
C THR A 549 3.98 -52.87 -10.28
N ILE A 550 3.71 -52.11 -9.23
CA ILE A 550 4.73 -51.41 -8.43
C ILE A 550 5.64 -52.42 -7.73
N GLU A 551 5.09 -53.47 -7.13
CA GLU A 551 5.85 -54.54 -6.47
C GLU A 551 6.79 -55.25 -7.45
N THR A 552 6.32 -55.53 -8.65
CA THR A 552 7.14 -56.14 -9.72
C THR A 552 8.28 -55.21 -10.16
N SER A 553 8.01 -53.90 -10.26
CA SER A 553 9.03 -52.90 -10.58
C SER A 553 10.09 -52.82 -9.49
N ILE A 554 9.68 -52.73 -8.22
CA ILE A 554 10.58 -52.69 -7.06
C ILE A 554 11.46 -53.97 -7.03
N ALA A 555 10.88 -55.15 -7.29
CA ALA A 555 11.63 -56.39 -7.33
C ALA A 555 12.66 -56.44 -8.47
N SER A 556 12.33 -55.82 -9.61
CA SER A 556 13.26 -55.68 -10.74
C SER A 556 14.41 -54.72 -10.40
N ASP A 557 14.11 -53.58 -9.83
CA ASP A 557 15.09 -52.55 -9.44
C ASP A 557 16.05 -53.08 -8.35
N LEU A 558 15.53 -53.88 -7.40
CA LEU A 558 16.36 -54.55 -6.40
C LEU A 558 17.32 -55.57 -7.01
N LYS A 559 16.87 -56.36 -8.02
CA LYS A 559 17.75 -57.28 -8.74
C LYS A 559 18.84 -56.55 -9.53
N GLU A 560 18.50 -55.42 -10.14
CA GLU A 560 19.48 -54.61 -10.84
C GLU A 560 20.54 -54.05 -9.88
N LEU A 561 20.11 -53.53 -8.72
CA LEU A 561 20.99 -53.07 -7.66
C LEU A 561 21.90 -54.18 -7.11
N GLU A 562 21.35 -55.38 -6.90
CA GLU A 562 22.16 -56.56 -6.52
C GLU A 562 23.19 -56.92 -7.59
N GLY A 563 22.84 -56.73 -8.87
CA GLY A 563 23.77 -56.94 -10.00
C GLY A 563 24.89 -55.89 -10.06
N MET A 564 24.61 -54.67 -9.65
CA MET A 564 25.61 -53.57 -9.60
C MET A 564 26.56 -53.66 -8.39
N LEU A 565 26.20 -54.40 -7.35
CA LEU A 565 27.00 -54.58 -6.13
C LEU A 565 27.89 -55.82 -6.19
N LYS A 566 27.75 -56.67 -7.19
CA LYS A 566 28.65 -57.80 -7.53
C LYS A 566 29.66 -57.38 -8.57
#